data_16efc6f554957716a5928547b311c3c0
#
_entry.id   16efc6f554957716a5928547b311c3c0
#
_cell.length_a   1.000
_cell.length_b   1.000
_cell.length_c   1.000
_cell.angle_alpha   90.00
_cell.angle_beta   90.00
_cell.angle_gamma   90.00
#
_symmetry.space_group_name_H-M   'P 1'
#
loop_
_entity.id
_entity.type
_entity.pdbx_description
1 polymer ?
#
loop_
_entity_poly.entity_id
_entity_poly.type
_entity_poly.pdbx_seq_one_letter_code
_entity_poly.pdbx_strand_id
1 'polypeptide(L)'
;MNQPFDKLLDARGLNCPMPLVNARKEIARLEPFQVLKVVATDRGSVADFQGWAKVAKNVELVGQDTEPMGGVSVYVHYVKRVA
;
A
#
# COMPACT_ATOMS: atom_id res chain seq x y z
N MET A 1 -11.96 5.12 4.97
CA MET A 1 -12.74 4.55 3.85
C MET A 1 -12.37 3.09 3.69
N ASN A 2 -13.35 2.22 3.56
CA ASN A 2 -13.08 0.79 3.41
C ASN A 2 -13.34 0.38 1.97
N GLN A 3 -12.31 -0.16 1.34
CA GLN A 3 -12.42 -0.73 0.02
C GLN A 3 -12.20 -2.24 0.13
N PRO A 4 -12.80 -3.04 -0.75
CA PRO A 4 -12.50 -4.46 -0.77
C PRO A 4 -11.04 -4.69 -1.15
N PHE A 5 -10.43 -5.67 -0.52
CA PHE A 5 -9.05 -6.05 -0.80
C PHE A 5 -8.90 -7.56 -0.67
N ASP A 6 -7.87 -8.09 -1.31
CA ASP A 6 -7.62 -9.53 -1.33
C ASP A 6 -6.55 -9.94 -0.34
N LYS A 7 -5.62 -9.05 -0.04
CA LYS A 7 -4.55 -9.32 0.91
C LYS A 7 -4.23 -8.07 1.72
N LEU A 8 -3.89 -8.26 2.99
CA LEU A 8 -3.47 -7.20 3.89
C LEU A 8 -1.97 -7.34 4.14
N LEU A 9 -1.24 -6.24 3.97
CA LEU A 9 0.16 -6.13 4.34
C LEU A 9 0.28 -5.15 5.51
N ASP A 10 0.73 -5.66 6.64
CA ASP A 10 0.96 -4.83 7.83
C ASP A 10 2.41 -4.36 7.82
N ALA A 11 2.61 -3.11 7.45
CA ALA A 11 3.93 -2.48 7.41
C ALA A 11 4.10 -1.44 8.51
N ARG A 12 3.29 -1.52 9.56
CA ARG A 12 3.41 -0.60 10.69
C ARG A 12 4.73 -0.80 11.39
N GLY A 13 5.34 0.31 11.81
CA GLY A 13 6.64 0.28 12.48
C GLY A 13 7.84 0.23 11.53
N LEU A 14 7.62 0.03 10.23
CA LEU A 14 8.69 0.03 9.25
C LEU A 14 8.92 1.44 8.72
N ASN A 15 10.19 1.78 8.49
CA ASN A 15 10.57 3.06 7.93
C ASN A 15 10.72 2.97 6.41
N CYS A 16 10.53 4.12 5.73
CA CYS A 16 10.77 4.24 4.30
C CYS A 16 12.21 3.75 3.99
N PRO A 17 12.41 2.94 2.94
CA PRO A 17 11.44 2.55 1.91
C PRO A 17 10.80 1.17 2.15
N MET A 18 10.90 0.61 3.36
CA MET A 18 10.50 -0.78 3.59
C MET A 18 9.02 -1.06 3.32
N PRO A 19 8.06 -0.17 3.67
CA PRO A 19 6.67 -0.45 3.29
C PRO A 19 6.50 -0.66 1.79
N LEU A 20 7.18 0.15 0.98
CA LEU A 20 7.11 0.04 -0.46
C LEU A 20 7.79 -1.23 -0.97
N VAL A 21 8.97 -1.55 -0.42
CA VAL A 21 9.71 -2.75 -0.82
C VAL A 21 8.88 -3.99 -0.54
N ASN A 22 8.25 -4.06 0.62
CA ASN A 22 7.42 -5.21 0.97
C ASN A 22 6.15 -5.28 0.12
N ALA A 23 5.55 -4.13 -0.19
CA ALA A 23 4.38 -4.09 -1.05
C ALA A 23 4.69 -4.61 -2.45
N ARG A 24 5.85 -4.26 -3.00
CA ARG A 24 6.28 -4.74 -4.30
C ARG A 24 6.40 -6.27 -4.33
N LYS A 25 6.94 -6.83 -3.25
CA LYS A 25 7.06 -8.29 -3.14
C LYS A 25 5.68 -8.97 -3.07
N GLU A 26 4.76 -8.39 -2.33
CA GLU A 26 3.42 -8.96 -2.20
C GLU A 26 2.63 -8.85 -3.49
N ILE A 27 2.76 -7.73 -4.21
CA ILE A 27 2.09 -7.56 -5.50
C ILE A 27 2.54 -8.63 -6.49
N ALA A 28 3.81 -9.00 -6.48
CA ALA A 28 4.33 -10.03 -7.36
C ALA A 28 3.69 -11.40 -7.11
N ARG A 29 3.12 -11.61 -5.93
CA ARG A 29 2.45 -12.85 -5.54
C ARG A 29 0.95 -12.85 -5.78
N LEU A 30 0.38 -11.68 -6.09
CA LEU A 30 -1.05 -11.58 -6.33
C LEU A 30 -1.38 -11.93 -7.78
N GLU A 31 -2.63 -12.34 -7.98
CA GLU A 31 -3.18 -12.53 -9.32
C GLU A 31 -3.54 -11.15 -9.91
N PRO A 32 -3.61 -11.05 -11.25
CA PRO A 32 -4.06 -9.80 -11.86
C PRO A 32 -5.43 -9.36 -11.33
N PHE A 33 -5.56 -8.05 -11.12
CA PHE A 33 -6.77 -7.39 -10.62
C PHE A 33 -7.06 -7.61 -9.14
N GLN A 34 -6.20 -8.30 -8.41
CA GLN A 34 -6.31 -8.36 -6.96
C GLN A 34 -5.77 -7.10 -6.32
N VAL A 35 -6.30 -6.78 -5.15
CA VAL A 35 -5.98 -5.56 -4.42
C VAL A 35 -5.23 -5.89 -3.14
N LEU A 36 -4.14 -5.18 -2.92
CA LEU A 36 -3.35 -5.26 -1.70
C LEU A 36 -3.67 -4.03 -0.83
N LYS A 37 -4.06 -4.27 0.40
CA LYS A 37 -4.20 -3.20 1.39
C LYS A 37 -2.93 -3.14 2.22
N VAL A 38 -2.25 -2.00 2.20
CA VAL A 38 -1.03 -1.78 2.97
C VAL A 38 -1.33 -0.79 4.08
N VAL A 39 -0.96 -1.12 5.30
CA VAL A 39 -1.05 -0.20 6.43
C VAL A 39 0.36 0.11 6.91
N ALA A 40 0.68 1.40 7.06
CA ALA A 40 2.01 1.86 7.41
C ALA A 40 1.91 3.03 8.39
N THR A 41 2.94 3.20 9.21
CA THR A 41 3.03 4.34 10.13
C THR A 41 4.03 5.38 9.66
N ASP A 42 4.81 5.08 8.63
CA ASP A 42 5.75 6.02 8.05
C ASP A 42 5.04 6.98 7.13
N ARG A 43 5.11 8.27 7.45
CA ARG A 43 4.47 9.33 6.68
C ARG A 43 4.96 9.39 5.25
N GLY A 44 6.23 9.08 5.01
CA GLY A 44 6.81 9.08 3.68
C GLY A 44 6.21 8.06 2.74
N SER A 45 5.51 7.05 3.27
CA SER A 45 4.90 6.02 2.45
C SER A 45 3.83 6.58 1.49
N VAL A 46 3.17 7.68 1.87
CA VAL A 46 2.13 8.29 1.02
C VAL A 46 2.71 8.69 -0.32
N ALA A 47 3.79 9.48 -0.30
CA ALA A 47 4.44 9.92 -1.54
C ALA A 47 5.14 8.77 -2.26
N ASP A 48 5.72 7.84 -1.52
CA ASP A 48 6.40 6.68 -2.10
C ASP A 48 5.44 5.83 -2.93
N PHE A 49 4.25 5.56 -2.40
CA PHE A 49 3.26 4.77 -3.13
C PHE A 49 2.71 5.51 -4.34
N GLN A 50 2.53 6.82 -4.22
CA GLN A 50 2.10 7.64 -5.36
C GLN A 50 3.15 7.62 -6.47
N GLY A 51 4.42 7.79 -6.12
CA GLY A 51 5.51 7.77 -7.10
C GLY A 51 5.66 6.41 -7.77
N TRP A 52 5.56 5.34 -6.99
CA TRP A 52 5.63 3.99 -7.54
C TRP A 52 4.51 3.73 -8.54
N ALA A 53 3.28 4.09 -8.19
CA ALA A 53 2.13 3.85 -9.06
C ALA A 53 2.22 4.64 -10.37
N LYS A 54 2.91 5.78 -10.37
CA LYS A 54 3.10 6.57 -11.59
C LYS A 54 4.04 5.90 -12.58
N VAL A 55 5.08 5.22 -12.09
CA VAL A 55 6.11 4.66 -12.97
C VAL A 55 5.91 3.18 -13.22
N ALA A 56 5.31 2.46 -12.31
CA ALA A 56 5.07 1.02 -12.47
C ALA A 56 3.83 0.79 -13.32
N LYS A 57 3.97 -0.02 -14.36
CA LYS A 57 2.87 -0.28 -15.31
C LYS A 57 1.99 -1.45 -14.89
N ASN A 58 2.39 -2.17 -13.86
CA ASN A 58 1.67 -3.36 -13.40
C ASN A 58 0.83 -3.12 -12.16
N VAL A 59 0.76 -1.89 -11.66
CA VAL A 59 -0.03 -1.55 -10.48
C VAL A 59 -0.80 -0.27 -10.69
N GLU A 60 -1.90 -0.16 -9.94
CA GLU A 60 -2.71 1.05 -9.90
C GLU A 60 -3.02 1.37 -8.43
N LEU A 61 -2.76 2.61 -8.04
CA LEU A 61 -3.11 3.06 -6.70
C LEU A 61 -4.59 3.45 -6.70
N VAL A 62 -5.41 2.60 -6.11
CA VAL A 62 -6.87 2.80 -6.18
C VAL A 62 -7.42 3.58 -5.00
N GLY A 63 -6.63 3.80 -3.97
CA GLY A 63 -7.05 4.63 -2.85
C GLY A 63 -5.96 4.79 -1.81
N GLN A 64 -6.00 5.91 -1.11
CA GLN A 64 -5.16 6.17 0.05
C GLN A 64 -6.02 6.82 1.12
N ASP A 65 -5.72 6.53 2.37
CA ASP A 65 -6.46 7.07 3.50
C ASP A 65 -5.53 7.21 4.69
N THR A 66 -5.95 7.99 5.66
CA THR A 66 -5.23 8.13 6.93
C THR A 66 -6.23 7.88 8.05
N GLU A 67 -5.90 6.95 8.93
CA GLU A 67 -6.78 6.56 10.03
C GLU A 67 -6.03 6.60 11.36
N PRO A 68 -6.67 7.09 12.43
CA PRO A 68 -6.07 6.95 13.76
C PRO A 68 -6.21 5.52 14.24
N MET A 69 -5.15 5.00 14.85
CA MET A 69 -5.16 3.65 15.40
C MET A 69 -4.30 3.62 16.65
N GLY A 70 -4.95 3.57 17.81
CA GLY A 70 -4.25 3.56 19.10
C GLY A 70 -3.42 4.83 19.34
N GLY A 71 -3.92 6.00 18.90
CA GLY A 71 -3.22 7.26 19.08
C GLY A 71 -2.12 7.53 18.07
N VAL A 72 -1.94 6.65 17.09
CA VAL A 72 -0.94 6.78 16.03
C VAL A 72 -1.67 6.92 14.70
N SER A 73 -1.15 7.80 13.83
CA SER A 73 -1.69 7.89 12.47
C SER A 73 -1.20 6.72 11.64
N VAL A 74 -2.14 6.05 11.00
CA VAL A 74 -1.86 4.93 10.10
C VAL A 74 -2.23 5.36 8.69
N TYR A 75 -1.30 5.16 7.76
CA TYR A 75 -1.49 5.51 6.35
C TYR A 75 -1.86 4.24 5.61
N VAL A 76 -3.01 4.26 4.94
CA VAL A 76 -3.57 3.10 4.28
C VAL A 76 -3.46 3.29 2.78
N HIS A 77 -2.95 2.27 2.09
CA HIS A 77 -2.78 2.32 0.63
C HIS A 77 -3.45 1.09 0.02
N TYR A 78 -4.30 1.31 -0.96
CA TYR A 78 -4.92 0.23 -1.73
C TYR A 78 -4.27 0.19 -3.10
N VAL A 79 -3.55 -0.89 -3.38
CA VAL A 79 -2.81 -1.06 -4.63
C VAL A 79 -3.37 -2.26 -5.36
N LYS A 80 -3.77 -2.04 -6.61
CA LYS A 80 -4.33 -3.10 -7.45
C LYS A 80 -3.29 -3.55 -8.44
N ARG A 81 -3.13 -4.87 -8.57
CA ARG A 81 -2.30 -5.43 -9.63
C ARG A 81 -3.09 -5.44 -10.94
N VAL A 82 -2.59 -4.80 -11.99
CA VAL A 82 -3.30 -4.69 -13.25
C VAL A 82 -2.66 -5.45 -14.40
N ALA A 83 -1.51 -6.07 -14.16
CA ALA A 83 -0.86 -6.86 -15.21
C ALA A 83 -0.07 -8.01 -14.63
#